data_c54139991de7ba0c78c9a47cd6f5d636
#
_entry.id   c54139991de7ba0c78c9a47cd6f5d636
#
_cell.length_a   1.000
_cell.length_b   1.000
_cell.length_c   1.000
_cell.angle_alpha   90.00
_cell.angle_beta   90.00
_cell.angle_gamma   90.00
#
_symmetry.space_group_name_H-M   'P 1'
#
loop_
_entity.id
_entity.type
_entity.pdbx_description
1 polymer ?
#
loop_
_entity_poly.entity_id
_entity_poly.type
_entity_poly.pdbx_seq_one_letter_code
_entity_poly.pdbx_strand_id
1 'polypeptide(L)'
;MNRIRISLAALLIIAATIPSMAQKKKTAAKTKAKTTVPAPPQKTAADLLYENMLPNTQRVFVIDSIVVDKSQFLACIPLQRDNGTIQAYNDFFGTDDQDGQYVFVNGFRNKCFYSEADTIGHVRLFTRDKIAGKWSKPQPLDGLDEFAPDMAYPFMMPDGTTFYFAAKCKESIGGYDLFVTRYDAENARYLRPENIGLPFNSKADDFMYVEDDMNRLAWFVTSRNQPEGKVCVYTIVTSDNRENYDISDIDDTRLNQLAAITRIRDTWPSVAKRNQAMKKLNELKDNNSASSQGEAIYFPINDKVVYRSLSEFHNIESRTLFERMQALKAEVDKEIHHLDLIRKEYRNTSGSTHQRLADDIQDYERIIQRQQAELKVMAKQIRNAENQAMN
;
A
#
# COMPACT_ATOMS: atom_id res chain seq x y z
N MET A 1 59.39 -1.67 10.99
CA MET A 1 60.65 -1.19 10.28
C MET A 1 60.21 -0.51 8.97
N ASN A 2 60.44 0.84 8.95
CA ASN A 2 60.86 1.69 7.85
C ASN A 2 60.04 1.66 6.52
N ARG A 3 59.73 2.76 5.89
CA ARG A 3 60.22 4.16 5.89
C ARG A 3 59.23 5.07 5.17
N ILE A 4 59.11 6.24 5.74
CA ILE A 4 58.50 7.46 5.16
C ILE A 4 59.36 7.93 3.96
N ARG A 5 58.72 8.37 2.86
CA ARG A 5 59.34 9.26 1.88
C ARG A 5 58.48 10.48 1.61
N ILE A 6 58.96 11.60 2.14
CA ILE A 6 58.55 12.97 1.84
C ILE A 6 59.28 13.39 0.55
N SER A 7 58.59 13.95 -0.42
CA SER A 7 59.19 14.69 -1.54
C SER A 7 58.73 16.13 -1.54
N LEU A 8 59.64 16.98 -1.26
CA LEU A 8 59.63 18.43 -1.41
C LEU A 8 59.67 18.78 -2.92
N ALA A 9 58.86 19.69 -3.42
CA ALA A 9 59.03 20.33 -4.70
C ALA A 9 59.02 21.84 -4.55
N ALA A 10 60.02 22.45 -5.10
CA ALA A 10 60.52 23.80 -4.90
C ALA A 10 59.65 24.88 -5.56
N LEU A 11 59.61 26.00 -4.89
CA LEU A 11 59.11 27.31 -5.35
C LEU A 11 60.09 27.94 -6.34
N LEU A 12 59.66 28.32 -7.52
CA LEU A 12 60.40 29.13 -8.48
C LEU A 12 59.74 30.51 -8.60
N ILE A 13 60.41 31.52 -8.01
CA ILE A 13 60.08 32.94 -8.12
C ILE A 13 60.77 33.47 -9.39
N ILE A 14 59.97 33.97 -10.34
CA ILE A 14 60.53 34.77 -11.45
C ILE A 14 60.04 36.20 -11.26
N ALA A 15 60.99 37.09 -10.95
CA ALA A 15 60.81 38.52 -10.96
C ALA A 15 60.95 39.04 -12.40
N ALA A 16 59.98 39.78 -12.90
CA ALA A 16 60.09 40.52 -14.14
C ALA A 16 59.70 41.96 -13.92
N THR A 17 60.56 42.82 -14.36
CA THR A 17 60.69 44.25 -14.23
C THR A 17 59.56 45.02 -14.96
N ILE A 18 59.17 46.13 -14.33
CA ILE A 18 58.19 47.14 -14.85
C ILE A 18 58.92 48.16 -15.70
N PRO A 19 58.37 48.60 -16.84
CA PRO A 19 58.56 49.96 -17.32
C PRO A 19 57.34 50.83 -17.15
N SER A 20 57.55 51.97 -16.52
CA SER A 20 56.63 53.10 -16.38
C SER A 20 56.35 53.76 -17.73
N MET A 21 55.08 53.95 -18.09
CA MET A 21 54.71 54.97 -19.10
C MET A 21 53.33 55.59 -18.81
N ALA A 22 53.39 56.84 -18.62
CA ALA A 22 52.45 57.99 -18.75
C ALA A 22 50.93 57.74 -18.87
N GLN A 23 50.25 58.39 -17.96
CA GLN A 23 48.81 58.64 -17.92
C GLN A 23 48.30 59.40 -19.16
N LYS A 24 47.26 58.91 -19.81
CA LYS A 24 46.25 59.69 -20.52
C LYS A 24 44.88 59.42 -19.91
N LYS A 25 44.31 60.47 -19.26
CA LYS A 25 42.93 60.53 -18.86
C LYS A 25 42.01 60.27 -20.05
N LYS A 26 41.26 59.18 -20.05
CA LYS A 26 40.05 58.97 -20.84
C LYS A 26 38.85 58.84 -19.91
N THR A 27 37.91 59.74 -20.07
CA THR A 27 36.57 59.76 -19.44
C THR A 27 35.89 58.39 -19.58
N ALA A 28 35.62 57.74 -18.45
CA ALA A 28 34.86 56.49 -18.42
C ALA A 28 33.38 56.77 -18.63
N ALA A 29 32.85 56.36 -19.74
CA ALA A 29 31.42 56.24 -19.96
C ALA A 29 30.91 55.12 -19.02
N LYS A 30 29.99 55.43 -18.10
CA LYS A 30 29.27 54.47 -17.28
C LYS A 30 28.45 53.55 -18.18
N THR A 31 28.95 52.40 -18.53
CA THR A 31 28.16 51.30 -19.08
C THR A 31 27.28 50.75 -17.95
N LYS A 32 25.97 51.04 -18.00
CA LYS A 32 24.99 50.37 -17.14
C LYS A 32 25.10 48.90 -17.40
N ALA A 33 25.53 48.11 -16.39
CA ALA A 33 25.44 46.69 -16.42
C ALA A 33 23.96 46.30 -16.62
N LYS A 34 23.62 45.70 -17.73
CA LYS A 34 22.33 45.04 -17.93
C LYS A 34 22.29 43.88 -16.92
N THR A 35 21.46 44.03 -15.92
CA THR A 35 21.07 42.91 -15.06
C THR A 35 20.33 41.93 -15.96
N THR A 36 21.02 40.91 -16.40
CA THR A 36 20.38 39.72 -17.05
C THR A 36 19.52 39.06 -16.02
N VAL A 37 18.20 39.23 -16.13
CA VAL A 37 17.22 38.40 -15.41
C VAL A 37 17.50 36.97 -15.83
N PRO A 38 17.74 36.03 -14.88
CA PRO A 38 17.93 34.64 -15.23
C PRO A 38 16.72 34.15 -16.03
N ALA A 39 16.97 33.42 -17.11
CA ALA A 39 15.88 32.81 -17.87
C ALA A 39 15.07 31.91 -16.91
N PRO A 40 13.72 31.88 -17.01
CA PRO A 40 12.92 31.02 -16.19
C PRO A 40 13.39 29.57 -16.36
N PRO A 41 13.38 28.75 -15.28
CA PRO A 41 13.81 27.35 -15.35
C PRO A 41 12.98 26.63 -16.42
N GLN A 42 13.64 25.84 -17.23
CA GLN A 42 12.98 25.04 -18.26
C GLN A 42 12.04 24.02 -17.59
N LYS A 43 10.77 23.98 -18.01
CA LYS A 43 9.78 23.04 -17.49
C LYS A 43 10.21 21.59 -17.77
N THR A 44 10.05 20.72 -16.77
CA THR A 44 10.28 19.28 -16.93
C THR A 44 9.09 18.61 -17.63
N ALA A 45 9.25 17.36 -18.08
CA ALA A 45 8.13 16.58 -18.63
C ALA A 45 7.00 16.41 -17.61
N ALA A 46 7.34 16.24 -16.34
CA ALA A 46 6.38 16.14 -15.22
C ALA A 46 5.61 17.45 -15.01
N ASP A 47 6.27 18.62 -15.15
CA ASP A 47 5.59 19.91 -15.07
C ASP A 47 4.58 20.09 -16.20
N LEU A 48 4.94 19.69 -17.41
CA LEU A 48 4.03 19.74 -18.56
C LEU A 48 2.85 18.78 -18.40
N LEU A 49 3.09 17.59 -17.86
CA LEU A 49 2.04 16.62 -17.59
C LEU A 49 1.05 17.15 -16.53
N TYR A 50 1.56 17.70 -15.44
CA TYR A 50 0.74 18.35 -14.41
C TYR A 50 -0.12 19.47 -14.99
N GLU A 51 0.46 20.37 -15.79
CA GLU A 51 -0.27 21.46 -16.44
C GLU A 51 -1.36 20.96 -17.38
N ASN A 52 -1.11 19.88 -18.11
CA ASN A 52 -2.11 19.24 -18.98
C ASN A 52 -3.26 18.59 -18.20
N MET A 53 -2.99 18.07 -17.00
CA MET A 53 -4.00 17.46 -16.12
C MET A 53 -4.81 18.49 -15.34
N LEU A 54 -4.25 19.67 -15.09
CA LEU A 54 -4.84 20.71 -14.23
C LEU A 54 -6.27 21.10 -14.60
N PRO A 55 -6.61 21.32 -15.90
CA PRO A 55 -7.99 21.63 -16.30
C PRO A 55 -8.99 20.50 -16.00
N ASN A 56 -8.51 19.27 -15.85
CA ASN A 56 -9.33 18.09 -15.58
C ASN A 56 -9.31 17.68 -14.09
N THR A 57 -8.96 18.61 -13.20
CA THR A 57 -8.94 18.37 -11.76
C THR A 57 -10.31 17.92 -11.28
N GLN A 58 -10.36 16.71 -10.68
CA GLN A 58 -11.57 16.12 -10.16
C GLN A 58 -12.05 16.84 -8.90
N ARG A 59 -13.35 17.05 -8.79
CA ARG A 59 -13.99 17.48 -7.54
C ARG A 59 -14.02 16.30 -6.58
N VAL A 60 -13.29 16.45 -5.49
CA VAL A 60 -13.27 15.45 -4.40
C VAL A 60 -13.88 16.04 -3.15
N PHE A 61 -14.45 15.20 -2.31
CA PHE A 61 -14.95 15.60 -1.01
C PHE A 61 -14.08 14.97 0.08
N VAL A 62 -13.03 15.65 0.49
CA VAL A 62 -12.08 15.22 1.52
C VAL A 62 -12.67 15.56 2.90
N ILE A 63 -12.99 14.55 3.69
CA ILE A 63 -13.63 14.73 5.01
C ILE A 63 -12.64 14.72 6.17
N ASP A 64 -11.50 14.04 6.01
CA ASP A 64 -10.48 13.88 7.03
C ASP A 64 -9.08 13.73 6.42
N SER A 65 -8.05 14.02 7.23
CA SER A 65 -6.65 13.79 6.86
C SER A 65 -5.83 13.53 8.12
N ILE A 66 -5.00 12.48 8.07
CA ILE A 66 -4.17 12.04 9.20
C ILE A 66 -2.73 11.94 8.72
N VAL A 67 -1.79 12.56 9.45
CA VAL A 67 -0.35 12.45 9.18
C VAL A 67 0.25 11.42 10.12
N VAL A 68 0.90 10.40 9.55
CA VAL A 68 1.49 9.29 10.29
C VAL A 68 2.85 8.90 9.74
N ASP A 69 3.57 8.04 10.45
CA ASP A 69 4.77 7.40 9.91
C ASP A 69 4.40 6.51 8.71
N LYS A 70 5.27 6.50 7.68
CA LYS A 70 5.03 5.73 6.46
C LYS A 70 4.81 4.23 6.74
N SER A 71 5.40 3.68 7.80
CA SER A 71 5.20 2.29 8.23
C SER A 71 3.83 2.02 8.88
N GLN A 72 3.07 3.06 9.25
CA GLN A 72 1.85 2.94 10.06
C GLN A 72 0.56 3.32 9.31
N PHE A 73 0.64 3.73 8.04
CA PHE A 73 -0.51 4.27 7.33
C PHE A 73 -1.68 3.28 7.19
N LEU A 74 -1.40 1.97 7.12
CA LEU A 74 -2.45 0.94 7.00
C LEU A 74 -3.41 0.95 8.19
N ALA A 75 -2.93 1.28 9.39
CA ALA A 75 -3.79 1.38 10.58
C ALA A 75 -4.83 2.51 10.48
N CYS A 76 -4.64 3.46 9.55
CA CYS A 76 -5.56 4.58 9.31
C CYS A 76 -6.64 4.26 8.27
N ILE A 77 -6.59 3.07 7.63
CA ILE A 77 -7.52 2.64 6.59
C ILE A 77 -8.45 1.57 7.17
N PRO A 78 -9.64 1.93 7.68
CA PRO A 78 -10.58 0.98 8.29
C PRO A 78 -11.38 0.22 7.21
N LEU A 79 -10.66 -0.50 6.32
CA LEU A 79 -11.28 -1.28 5.26
C LEU A 79 -12.05 -2.45 5.87
N GLN A 80 -13.31 -2.65 5.45
CA GLN A 80 -14.10 -3.79 5.87
C GLN A 80 -13.62 -5.07 5.19
N ARG A 81 -13.70 -6.19 5.89
CA ARG A 81 -13.22 -7.50 5.40
C ARG A 81 -13.86 -7.97 4.10
N ASP A 82 -15.13 -7.59 3.87
CA ASP A 82 -15.84 -7.94 2.63
C ASP A 82 -15.24 -7.23 1.41
N ASN A 83 -14.61 -6.07 1.60
CA ASN A 83 -13.83 -5.36 0.58
C ASN A 83 -12.40 -5.89 0.44
N GLY A 84 -11.97 -6.79 1.32
CA GLY A 84 -10.63 -7.38 1.36
C GLY A 84 -9.78 -6.93 2.55
N THR A 85 -8.53 -7.34 2.55
CA THR A 85 -7.56 -6.96 3.58
C THR A 85 -6.22 -6.59 2.96
N ILE A 86 -5.53 -5.63 3.56
CA ILE A 86 -4.18 -5.22 3.14
C ILE A 86 -3.24 -5.43 4.32
N GLN A 87 -2.09 -6.02 4.07
CA GLN A 87 -1.06 -6.26 5.07
C GLN A 87 0.35 -6.19 4.46
N ALA A 88 1.37 -6.07 5.30
CA ALA A 88 2.74 -6.11 4.82
C ALA A 88 3.06 -7.46 4.19
N TYR A 89 3.90 -7.45 3.13
CA TYR A 89 4.31 -8.66 2.41
C TYR A 89 4.99 -9.66 3.36
N ASN A 90 5.91 -9.18 4.18
CA ASN A 90 6.68 -10.02 5.10
C ASN A 90 5.79 -10.72 6.12
N ASP A 91 4.75 -10.04 6.63
CA ASP A 91 3.78 -10.63 7.56
C ASP A 91 2.91 -11.71 6.87
N PHE A 92 2.54 -11.48 5.60
CA PHE A 92 1.69 -12.41 4.86
C PHE A 92 2.41 -13.69 4.44
N PHE A 93 3.64 -13.57 3.94
CA PHE A 93 4.42 -14.69 3.44
C PHE A 93 5.39 -15.28 4.47
N GLY A 94 5.55 -14.66 5.64
CA GLY A 94 6.48 -15.08 6.69
C GLY A 94 7.94 -14.96 6.26
N THR A 95 8.31 -13.84 5.62
CA THR A 95 9.67 -13.51 5.15
C THR A 95 10.12 -12.19 5.76
N ASP A 96 11.35 -11.77 5.47
CA ASP A 96 11.94 -10.52 5.93
C ASP A 96 12.71 -9.76 4.82
N ASP A 97 12.48 -10.14 3.55
CA ASP A 97 13.25 -9.69 2.40
C ASP A 97 12.51 -8.71 1.47
N GLN A 98 11.23 -8.38 1.78
CA GLN A 98 10.38 -7.52 0.96
C GLN A 98 9.81 -6.34 1.76
N ASP A 99 10.69 -5.58 2.43
CA ASP A 99 10.27 -4.41 3.20
C ASP A 99 9.59 -3.35 2.33
N GLY A 100 8.50 -2.80 2.86
CA GLY A 100 7.72 -1.76 2.18
C GLY A 100 6.83 -2.27 1.05
N GLN A 101 6.74 -3.59 0.84
CA GLN A 101 5.81 -4.22 -0.09
C GLN A 101 4.54 -4.65 0.64
N TYR A 102 3.42 -4.71 -0.09
CA TYR A 102 2.10 -4.96 0.48
C TYR A 102 1.34 -6.01 -0.31
N VAL A 103 0.49 -6.75 0.41
CA VAL A 103 -0.40 -7.77 -0.14
C VAL A 103 -1.85 -7.34 0.11
N PHE A 104 -2.63 -7.28 -0.96
CA PHE A 104 -4.08 -7.20 -0.90
C PHE A 104 -4.68 -8.59 -1.09
N VAL A 105 -5.57 -8.99 -0.20
CA VAL A 105 -6.36 -10.22 -0.30
C VAL A 105 -7.82 -9.84 -0.47
N ASN A 106 -8.48 -10.36 -1.49
CA ASN A 106 -9.89 -10.06 -1.76
C ASN A 106 -10.83 -10.53 -0.64
N GLY A 107 -12.06 -10.00 -0.60
CA GLY A 107 -13.07 -10.34 0.43
C GLY A 107 -13.38 -11.84 0.52
N PHE A 108 -13.33 -12.58 -0.59
CA PHE A 108 -13.51 -14.04 -0.62
C PHE A 108 -12.31 -14.83 -0.10
N ARG A 109 -11.18 -14.18 0.15
CA ARG A 109 -9.92 -14.78 0.61
C ARG A 109 -9.37 -15.90 -0.27
N ASN A 110 -9.71 -15.87 -1.55
CA ASN A 110 -9.30 -16.86 -2.52
C ASN A 110 -8.34 -16.32 -3.59
N LYS A 111 -8.07 -15.01 -3.59
CA LYS A 111 -7.13 -14.35 -4.49
C LYS A 111 -6.36 -13.27 -3.77
N CYS A 112 -5.06 -13.20 -4.00
CA CYS A 112 -4.24 -12.10 -3.51
C CYS A 112 -3.49 -11.43 -4.66
N PHE A 113 -3.23 -10.14 -4.47
CA PHE A 113 -2.40 -9.30 -5.33
C PHE A 113 -1.31 -8.68 -4.47
N TYR A 114 -0.10 -8.62 -4.96
CA TYR A 114 1.02 -8.12 -4.18
C TYR A 114 2.11 -7.56 -5.08
N SER A 115 2.98 -6.75 -4.49
CA SER A 115 4.20 -6.27 -5.12
C SER A 115 5.40 -6.98 -4.53
N GLU A 116 6.39 -7.26 -5.39
CA GLU A 116 7.64 -7.91 -5.02
C GLU A 116 8.79 -7.24 -5.77
N ALA A 117 9.87 -6.92 -5.05
CA ALA A 117 11.06 -6.37 -5.64
C ALA A 117 11.91 -7.49 -6.25
N ASP A 118 12.38 -7.28 -7.48
CA ASP A 118 13.33 -8.17 -8.12
C ASP A 118 14.77 -7.94 -7.61
N THR A 119 15.70 -8.76 -8.07
CA THR A 119 17.11 -8.70 -7.64
C THR A 119 17.86 -7.41 -8.04
N ILE A 120 17.30 -6.63 -8.95
CA ILE A 120 17.86 -5.34 -9.41
C ILE A 120 17.08 -4.15 -8.86
N GLY A 121 16.08 -4.40 -8.01
CA GLY A 121 15.31 -3.40 -7.27
C GLY A 121 14.09 -2.86 -8.01
N HIS A 122 13.69 -3.43 -9.16
CA HIS A 122 12.40 -3.13 -9.78
C HIS A 122 11.27 -3.85 -9.05
N VAL A 123 10.16 -3.15 -8.85
CA VAL A 123 9.00 -3.66 -8.14
C VAL A 123 7.92 -4.07 -9.13
N ARG A 124 7.52 -5.34 -9.09
CA ARG A 124 6.53 -5.93 -10.00
C ARG A 124 5.28 -6.38 -9.26
N LEU A 125 4.15 -6.40 -9.98
CA LEU A 125 2.88 -6.89 -9.46
C LEU A 125 2.65 -8.36 -9.82
N PHE A 126 2.18 -9.11 -8.82
CA PHE A 126 1.85 -10.53 -8.95
C PHE A 126 0.47 -10.83 -8.34
N THR A 127 -0.10 -11.94 -8.78
CA THR A 127 -1.31 -12.51 -8.19
C THR A 127 -1.12 -13.99 -7.88
N ARG A 128 -1.87 -14.48 -6.90
CA ARG A 128 -2.01 -15.91 -6.61
C ARG A 128 -3.47 -16.24 -6.31
N ASP A 129 -3.91 -17.38 -6.77
CA ASP A 129 -5.21 -17.95 -6.42
C ASP A 129 -5.06 -18.98 -5.31
N LYS A 130 -6.03 -19.04 -4.40
CA LYS A 130 -6.08 -20.03 -3.33
C LYS A 130 -6.96 -21.20 -3.75
N ILE A 131 -6.34 -22.34 -4.07
CA ILE A 131 -7.00 -23.55 -4.53
C ILE A 131 -6.85 -24.63 -3.46
N ALA A 132 -7.96 -25.20 -3.00
CA ALA A 132 -7.97 -26.22 -1.93
C ALA A 132 -7.18 -25.79 -0.67
N GLY A 133 -7.28 -24.52 -0.29
CA GLY A 133 -6.61 -23.96 0.88
C GLY A 133 -5.14 -23.57 0.70
N LYS A 134 -4.53 -23.82 -0.47
CA LYS A 134 -3.13 -23.50 -0.77
C LYS A 134 -3.03 -22.41 -1.83
N TRP A 135 -2.09 -21.48 -1.65
CA TRP A 135 -1.77 -20.47 -2.64
C TRP A 135 -1.05 -21.08 -3.85
N SER A 136 -1.46 -20.70 -5.05
CA SER A 136 -0.81 -21.08 -6.31
C SER A 136 0.60 -20.47 -6.41
N LYS A 137 1.34 -20.85 -7.47
CA LYS A 137 2.58 -20.16 -7.82
C LYS A 137 2.27 -18.71 -8.21
N PRO A 138 3.23 -17.77 -8.02
CA PRO A 138 3.11 -16.39 -8.50
C PRO A 138 2.77 -16.35 -10.00
N GLN A 139 1.85 -15.47 -10.36
CA GLN A 139 1.53 -15.16 -11.74
C GLN A 139 1.68 -13.65 -11.93
N PRO A 140 2.41 -13.17 -12.94
CA PRO A 140 2.41 -11.76 -13.30
C PRO A 140 1.01 -11.32 -13.72
N LEU A 141 0.73 -10.03 -13.71
CA LEU A 141 -0.55 -9.48 -14.17
C LEU A 141 -0.43 -9.19 -15.67
N ASP A 142 -0.98 -10.07 -16.51
CA ASP A 142 -0.97 -9.94 -17.97
C ASP A 142 -1.51 -8.58 -18.43
N GLY A 143 -0.80 -7.92 -19.35
CA GLY A 143 -1.12 -6.59 -19.86
C GLY A 143 -0.49 -5.44 -19.07
N LEU A 144 0.14 -5.70 -17.90
CA LEU A 144 0.86 -4.69 -17.13
C LEU A 144 2.38 -4.81 -17.21
N ASP A 145 2.91 -5.91 -17.73
CA ASP A 145 4.33 -6.25 -17.69
C ASP A 145 5.26 -5.19 -18.29
N GLU A 146 4.80 -4.49 -19.33
CA GLU A 146 5.58 -3.46 -20.03
C GLU A 146 5.15 -2.02 -19.67
N PHE A 147 4.17 -1.86 -18.78
CA PHE A 147 3.60 -0.54 -18.49
C PHE A 147 4.59 0.36 -17.73
N ALA A 148 5.18 -0.14 -16.66
CA ALA A 148 6.10 0.62 -15.83
C ALA A 148 7.20 -0.27 -15.24
N PRO A 149 8.41 0.27 -15.01
CA PRO A 149 9.48 -0.48 -14.34
C PRO A 149 9.16 -0.79 -12.88
N ASP A 150 8.43 0.10 -12.20
CA ASP A 150 8.07 -0.04 -10.80
C ASP A 150 6.56 0.11 -10.62
N MET A 151 5.92 -0.94 -10.11
CA MET A 151 4.48 -1.00 -9.80
C MET A 151 4.29 -1.62 -8.42
N ALA A 152 3.53 -0.95 -7.55
CA ALA A 152 3.32 -1.36 -6.15
C ALA A 152 1.92 -1.00 -5.66
N TYR A 153 1.62 -1.36 -4.41
CA TYR A 153 0.40 -1.00 -3.69
C TYR A 153 -0.90 -1.40 -4.42
N PRO A 154 -1.06 -2.69 -4.73
CA PRO A 154 -2.23 -3.18 -5.46
C PRO A 154 -3.50 -3.13 -4.61
N PHE A 155 -4.61 -2.75 -5.23
CA PHE A 155 -5.95 -2.86 -4.67
C PHE A 155 -6.96 -3.23 -5.77
N MET A 156 -7.68 -4.33 -5.57
CA MET A 156 -8.76 -4.77 -6.45
C MET A 156 -10.10 -4.41 -5.82
N MET A 157 -10.95 -3.71 -6.56
CA MET A 157 -12.32 -3.44 -6.14
C MET A 157 -13.12 -4.75 -5.97
N PRO A 158 -14.18 -4.76 -5.13
CA PRO A 158 -15.06 -5.93 -4.98
C PRO A 158 -15.77 -6.36 -6.27
N ASP A 159 -15.82 -5.49 -7.28
CA ASP A 159 -16.36 -5.79 -8.62
C ASP A 159 -15.51 -6.84 -9.38
N GLY A 160 -14.29 -7.12 -8.90
CA GLY A 160 -13.35 -8.08 -9.48
C GLY A 160 -12.74 -7.64 -10.82
N THR A 161 -13.00 -6.41 -11.26
CA THR A 161 -12.54 -5.89 -12.55
C THR A 161 -11.71 -4.61 -12.41
N THR A 162 -12.10 -3.69 -11.55
CA THR A 162 -11.41 -2.40 -11.35
C THR A 162 -10.22 -2.58 -10.41
N PHE A 163 -9.03 -2.26 -10.91
CA PHE A 163 -7.77 -2.48 -10.20
C PHE A 163 -6.96 -1.19 -10.10
N TYR A 164 -6.65 -0.79 -8.88
CA TYR A 164 -5.80 0.37 -8.56
C TYR A 164 -4.41 -0.09 -8.13
N PHE A 165 -3.40 0.68 -8.49
CA PHE A 165 -2.02 0.47 -8.08
C PHE A 165 -1.23 1.77 -8.21
N ALA A 166 -0.04 1.80 -7.65
CA ALA A 166 0.90 2.90 -7.86
C ALA A 166 2.01 2.49 -8.84
N ALA A 167 2.44 3.42 -9.69
CA ALA A 167 3.53 3.16 -10.61
C ALA A 167 4.46 4.38 -10.77
N LYS A 168 5.73 4.10 -11.08
CA LYS A 168 6.71 5.10 -11.55
C LYS A 168 6.95 4.88 -13.03
N CYS A 169 6.47 5.81 -13.86
CA CYS A 169 6.62 5.72 -15.30
C CYS A 169 6.67 7.12 -15.95
N LYS A 170 6.71 7.16 -17.28
CA LYS A 170 6.70 8.42 -18.04
C LYS A 170 5.38 9.18 -17.92
N GLU A 171 4.33 8.52 -17.49
CA GLU A 171 2.99 9.09 -17.28
C GLU A 171 2.78 9.50 -15.81
N SER A 172 3.82 9.43 -14.96
CA SER A 172 3.79 9.92 -13.58
C SER A 172 4.20 11.39 -13.51
N ILE A 173 3.48 12.16 -12.68
CA ILE A 173 3.77 13.57 -12.39
C ILE A 173 4.93 13.70 -11.41
N GLY A 174 5.01 12.73 -10.47
CA GLY A 174 5.97 12.73 -9.37
C GLY A 174 6.81 11.47 -9.32
N GLY A 175 6.91 10.89 -8.13
CA GLY A 175 7.51 9.59 -7.90
C GLY A 175 6.53 8.46 -8.27
N TYR A 176 5.94 7.82 -7.26
CA TYR A 176 4.77 6.98 -7.49
C TYR A 176 3.54 7.85 -7.75
N ASP A 177 2.81 7.53 -8.81
CA ASP A 177 1.48 8.05 -9.10
C ASP A 177 0.46 6.89 -9.05
N LEU A 178 -0.78 7.22 -8.72
CA LEU A 178 -1.90 6.28 -8.71
C LEU A 178 -2.46 6.08 -10.11
N PHE A 179 -2.66 4.82 -10.47
CA PHE A 179 -3.23 4.39 -11.74
C PHE A 179 -4.41 3.47 -11.50
N VAL A 180 -5.32 3.44 -12.46
CA VAL A 180 -6.45 2.53 -12.52
C VAL A 180 -6.45 1.76 -13.84
N THR A 181 -6.81 0.50 -13.79
CA THR A 181 -7.05 -0.34 -14.96
C THR A 181 -8.26 -1.23 -14.73
N ARG A 182 -8.68 -1.96 -15.75
CA ARG A 182 -9.77 -2.94 -15.68
C ARG A 182 -9.31 -4.27 -16.23
N TYR A 183 -9.73 -5.33 -15.59
CA TYR A 183 -9.54 -6.68 -16.07
C TYR A 183 -10.54 -6.99 -17.18
N ASP A 184 -10.03 -7.36 -18.35
CA ASP A 184 -10.80 -7.82 -19.49
C ASP A 184 -10.90 -9.35 -19.41
N ALA A 185 -12.06 -9.83 -18.98
CA ALA A 185 -12.29 -11.27 -18.79
C ALA A 185 -12.34 -12.04 -20.12
N GLU A 186 -12.66 -11.40 -21.26
CA GLU A 186 -12.71 -12.06 -22.56
C GLU A 186 -11.30 -12.38 -23.07
N ASN A 187 -10.35 -11.47 -22.85
CA ASN A 187 -8.96 -11.62 -23.26
C ASN A 187 -8.03 -12.05 -22.12
N ALA A 188 -8.57 -12.26 -20.91
CA ALA A 188 -7.85 -12.66 -19.70
C ALA A 188 -6.64 -11.78 -19.37
N ARG A 189 -6.74 -10.45 -19.57
CA ARG A 189 -5.66 -9.48 -19.34
C ARG A 189 -6.19 -8.17 -18.79
N TYR A 190 -5.29 -7.36 -18.22
CA TYR A 190 -5.60 -5.99 -17.87
C TYR A 190 -5.54 -5.06 -19.08
N LEU A 191 -6.44 -4.08 -19.13
CA LEU A 191 -6.40 -3.00 -20.12
C LEU A 191 -5.23 -2.06 -19.79
N ARG A 192 -4.90 -1.16 -20.73
CA ARG A 192 -3.88 -0.15 -20.50
C ARG A 192 -4.27 0.70 -19.28
N PRO A 193 -3.39 0.87 -18.28
CA PRO A 193 -3.66 1.71 -17.12
C PRO A 193 -3.80 3.19 -17.48
N GLU A 194 -4.65 3.87 -16.74
CA GLU A 194 -4.85 5.32 -16.83
C GLU A 194 -4.42 5.98 -15.52
N ASN A 195 -3.67 7.08 -15.62
CA ASN A 195 -3.34 7.92 -14.47
C ASN A 195 -4.64 8.54 -13.94
N ILE A 196 -4.94 8.37 -12.63
CA ILE A 196 -6.20 8.86 -12.06
C ILE A 196 -6.25 10.39 -11.95
N GLY A 197 -5.12 11.06 -12.15
CA GLY A 197 -5.01 12.49 -12.28
C GLY A 197 -5.13 13.28 -10.98
N LEU A 198 -5.39 14.58 -11.13
CA LEU A 198 -5.52 15.48 -10.00
C LEU A 198 -6.92 15.41 -9.38
N PRO A 199 -7.05 15.54 -8.06
CA PRO A 199 -6.03 15.89 -7.06
C PRO A 199 -5.35 14.68 -6.41
N PHE A 200 -5.57 13.47 -6.88
CA PHE A 200 -5.00 12.26 -6.28
C PHE A 200 -3.47 12.22 -6.44
N ASN A 201 -2.99 12.50 -7.65
CA ASN A 201 -1.58 12.51 -7.96
C ASN A 201 -0.95 13.91 -7.79
N SER A 202 0.34 13.96 -7.50
CA SER A 202 1.09 15.16 -7.22
C SER A 202 2.56 15.01 -7.63
N LYS A 203 3.39 16.03 -7.36
CA LYS A 203 4.85 15.94 -7.57
C LYS A 203 5.59 15.09 -6.52
N ALA A 204 4.87 14.52 -5.53
CA ALA A 204 5.41 13.64 -4.50
C ALA A 204 5.10 12.18 -4.83
N ASP A 205 5.33 11.26 -3.88
CA ASP A 205 4.85 9.89 -3.99
C ASP A 205 3.37 9.84 -3.54
N ASP A 206 2.50 9.40 -4.46
CA ASP A 206 1.09 9.12 -4.22
C ASP A 206 0.88 7.63 -4.48
N PHE A 207 0.61 6.81 -3.43
CA PHE A 207 0.96 5.41 -3.59
C PHE A 207 -0.06 4.38 -3.11
N MET A 208 -1.13 4.76 -2.47
CA MET A 208 -2.17 3.81 -2.07
C MET A 208 -3.54 4.45 -2.28
N TYR A 209 -4.40 3.76 -3.02
CA TYR A 209 -5.81 4.08 -3.14
C TYR A 209 -6.63 2.85 -2.76
N VAL A 210 -7.57 3.04 -1.84
CA VAL A 210 -8.44 1.99 -1.32
C VAL A 210 -9.85 2.55 -1.26
N GLU A 211 -10.84 1.78 -1.71
CA GLU A 211 -12.24 2.20 -1.73
C GLU A 211 -13.14 1.17 -1.06
N ASP A 212 -14.03 1.66 -0.22
CA ASP A 212 -15.15 0.94 0.35
C ASP A 212 -16.44 1.44 -0.31
N ASP A 213 -16.82 0.78 -1.39
CA ASP A 213 -17.98 1.15 -2.21
C ASP A 213 -19.29 1.10 -1.40
N MET A 214 -19.46 0.11 -0.54
CA MET A 214 -20.63 -0.04 0.34
C MET A 214 -20.83 1.17 1.26
N ASN A 215 -19.72 1.69 1.80
CA ASN A 215 -19.74 2.84 2.69
C ASN A 215 -19.53 4.17 1.96
N ARG A 216 -19.24 4.13 0.65
CA ARG A 216 -18.90 5.30 -0.18
C ARG A 216 -17.78 6.14 0.41
N LEU A 217 -16.76 5.46 0.89
CA LEU A 217 -15.54 6.06 1.43
C LEU A 217 -14.34 5.52 0.68
N ALA A 218 -13.36 6.37 0.46
CA ALA A 218 -12.07 5.93 -0.03
C ALA A 218 -10.93 6.64 0.70
N TRP A 219 -9.79 6.02 0.67
CA TRP A 219 -8.54 6.52 1.28
C TRP A 219 -7.46 6.55 0.21
N PHE A 220 -6.68 7.61 0.20
CA PHE A 220 -5.44 7.62 -0.54
C PHE A 220 -4.29 8.19 0.30
N VAL A 221 -3.09 7.70 0.02
CA VAL A 221 -1.91 7.98 0.81
C VAL A 221 -0.88 8.70 -0.04
N THR A 222 -0.32 9.77 0.50
CA THR A 222 0.62 10.63 -0.21
C THR A 222 1.70 11.16 0.72
N SER A 223 2.90 11.35 0.18
CA SER A 223 4.00 12.05 0.88
C SER A 223 4.01 13.56 0.61
N ARG A 224 3.03 14.11 -0.17
CA ARG A 224 2.98 15.54 -0.49
C ARG A 224 2.97 16.41 0.77
N ASN A 225 3.81 17.42 0.78
CA ASN A 225 3.91 18.39 1.87
C ASN A 225 4.23 17.76 3.25
N GLN A 226 4.81 16.54 3.28
CA GLN A 226 5.19 15.87 4.50
C GLN A 226 6.71 15.81 4.65
N PRO A 227 7.25 15.82 5.89
CA PRO A 227 8.65 15.51 6.14
C PRO A 227 8.99 14.09 5.68
N GLU A 228 10.26 13.84 5.44
CA GLU A 228 10.77 12.49 5.13
C GLU A 228 10.31 11.46 6.17
N GLY A 229 9.87 10.29 5.72
CA GLY A 229 9.35 9.22 6.58
C GLY A 229 7.90 9.40 7.04
N LYS A 230 7.26 10.54 6.75
CA LYS A 230 5.85 10.79 7.05
C LYS A 230 4.99 10.78 5.78
N VAL A 231 3.73 10.41 5.97
CA VAL A 231 2.71 10.42 4.91
C VAL A 231 1.40 10.97 5.44
N CYS A 232 0.59 11.49 4.55
CA CYS A 232 -0.78 11.90 4.83
C CYS A 232 -1.76 10.87 4.24
N VAL A 233 -2.67 10.38 5.06
CA VAL A 233 -3.80 9.55 4.63
C VAL A 233 -5.01 10.47 4.56
N TYR A 234 -5.53 10.69 3.35
CA TYR A 234 -6.77 11.42 3.13
C TYR A 234 -7.95 10.45 3.10
N THR A 235 -9.05 10.81 3.75
CA THR A 235 -10.34 10.12 3.64
C THR A 235 -11.28 10.95 2.81
N ILE A 236 -11.86 10.36 1.77
CA ILE A 236 -12.79 11.01 0.84
C ILE A 236 -14.14 10.30 0.82
N VAL A 237 -15.19 11.03 0.49
CA VAL A 237 -16.50 10.46 0.11
C VAL A 237 -16.48 10.25 -1.40
N THR A 238 -16.77 9.02 -1.83
CA THR A 238 -16.82 8.67 -3.26
C THR A 238 -18.15 9.08 -3.88
N SER A 239 -18.15 9.26 -5.19
CA SER A 239 -19.31 9.63 -6.00
C SER A 239 -19.40 8.66 -7.18
N ASP A 240 -20.61 8.31 -7.60
CA ASP A 240 -20.84 7.39 -8.73
C ASP A 240 -20.28 7.91 -10.04
N ASN A 241 -20.22 9.24 -10.17
CA ASN A 241 -19.72 9.88 -11.37
C ASN A 241 -18.51 10.74 -11.05
N ARG A 242 -17.51 10.69 -11.92
CA ARG A 242 -16.40 11.62 -11.90
C ARG A 242 -16.89 12.99 -12.34
N GLU A 243 -16.76 13.98 -11.48
CA GLU A 243 -17.03 15.38 -11.76
C GLU A 243 -15.74 16.16 -11.70
N ASN A 244 -15.49 17.00 -12.68
CA ASN A 244 -14.36 17.93 -12.68
C ASN A 244 -14.82 19.32 -12.24
N TYR A 245 -13.88 20.17 -11.80
CA TYR A 245 -14.15 21.57 -11.61
C TYR A 245 -14.41 22.24 -12.96
N ASP A 246 -15.38 23.17 -13.00
CA ASP A 246 -15.59 24.00 -14.19
C ASP A 246 -14.53 25.13 -14.20
N ILE A 247 -13.66 25.08 -15.19
CA ILE A 247 -12.57 26.04 -15.34
C ILE A 247 -13.06 27.44 -15.74
N SER A 248 -14.31 27.59 -16.19
CA SER A 248 -14.91 28.90 -16.46
C SER A 248 -15.23 29.68 -15.19
N ASP A 249 -15.45 28.98 -14.08
CA ASP A 249 -15.87 29.52 -12.79
C ASP A 249 -14.72 29.69 -11.78
N ILE A 250 -13.54 29.20 -12.11
CA ILE A 250 -12.40 29.10 -11.16
C ILE A 250 -11.12 29.62 -11.81
N ASP A 251 -10.44 30.58 -11.14
CA ASP A 251 -9.13 31.05 -11.58
C ASP A 251 -8.02 29.98 -11.37
N ASP A 252 -6.93 30.11 -12.13
CA ASP A 252 -5.80 29.18 -12.11
C ASP A 252 -5.20 29.02 -10.71
N THR A 253 -5.17 30.06 -9.91
CA THR A 253 -4.63 30.02 -8.54
C THR A 253 -5.50 29.13 -7.67
N ARG A 254 -6.82 29.31 -7.75
CA ARG A 254 -7.79 28.50 -7.00
C ARG A 254 -7.79 27.06 -7.47
N LEU A 255 -7.74 26.82 -8.77
CA LEU A 255 -7.67 25.49 -9.35
C LEU A 255 -6.42 24.73 -8.87
N ASN A 256 -5.25 25.39 -8.86
CA ASN A 256 -4.01 24.83 -8.31
C ASN A 256 -4.13 24.49 -6.80
N GLN A 257 -4.78 25.33 -6.01
CA GLN A 257 -5.03 25.05 -4.59
C GLN A 257 -5.91 23.83 -4.38
N LEU A 258 -6.92 23.63 -5.22
CA LEU A 258 -7.82 22.46 -5.18
C LEU A 258 -7.10 21.19 -5.66
N ALA A 259 -6.32 21.29 -6.74
CA ALA A 259 -5.49 20.19 -7.24
C ALA A 259 -4.44 19.73 -6.21
N ALA A 260 -3.87 20.65 -5.44
CA ALA A 260 -2.91 20.37 -4.39
C ALA A 260 -3.56 19.96 -3.04
N ILE A 261 -4.87 20.05 -2.91
CA ILE A 261 -5.62 19.90 -1.63
C ILE A 261 -4.97 20.74 -0.53
N THR A 262 -4.68 22.02 -0.82
CA THR A 262 -4.02 22.92 0.13
C THR A 262 -4.78 23.02 1.45
N ARG A 263 -6.11 22.95 1.40
CA ARG A 263 -7.00 22.89 2.56
C ARG A 263 -8.17 21.98 2.27
N ILE A 264 -8.37 20.93 3.05
CA ILE A 264 -9.48 19.97 2.88
C ILE A 264 -10.84 20.66 2.96
N ARG A 265 -10.98 21.74 3.76
CA ARG A 265 -12.22 22.50 3.88
C ARG A 265 -12.72 23.08 2.55
N ASP A 266 -11.81 23.37 1.64
CA ASP A 266 -12.14 23.94 0.32
C ASP A 266 -12.81 22.92 -0.62
N THR A 267 -12.76 21.64 -0.26
CA THR A 267 -13.43 20.54 -0.98
C THR A 267 -14.83 20.24 -0.45
N TRP A 268 -15.24 20.86 0.67
CA TRP A 268 -16.53 20.52 1.32
C TRP A 268 -17.72 21.16 0.61
N PRO A 269 -18.75 20.38 0.27
CA PRO A 269 -20.00 20.95 -0.19
C PRO A 269 -20.69 21.80 0.90
N SER A 270 -20.60 21.36 2.16
CA SER A 270 -21.01 22.10 3.37
C SER A 270 -20.43 21.44 4.62
N VAL A 271 -20.37 22.22 5.72
CA VAL A 271 -19.96 21.71 7.03
C VAL A 271 -20.91 20.60 7.53
N ALA A 272 -22.20 20.73 7.26
CA ALA A 272 -23.20 19.74 7.68
C ALA A 272 -22.97 18.39 6.97
N LYS A 273 -22.71 18.39 5.65
CA LYS A 273 -22.40 17.17 4.89
C LYS A 273 -21.09 16.53 5.38
N ARG A 274 -20.08 17.34 5.67
CA ARG A 274 -18.83 16.83 6.25
C ARG A 274 -19.05 16.14 7.59
N ASN A 275 -19.82 16.75 8.51
CA ASN A 275 -20.11 16.18 9.82
C ASN A 275 -20.92 14.87 9.72
N GLN A 276 -21.84 14.78 8.78
CA GLN A 276 -22.57 13.53 8.50
C GLN A 276 -21.64 12.43 8.00
N ALA A 277 -20.73 12.73 7.08
CA ALA A 277 -19.76 11.78 6.57
C ALA A 277 -18.74 11.33 7.65
N MET A 278 -18.32 12.25 8.53
CA MET A 278 -17.46 11.94 9.68
C MET A 278 -18.14 11.00 10.69
N LYS A 279 -19.45 11.17 10.92
CA LYS A 279 -20.21 10.24 11.77
C LYS A 279 -20.14 8.82 11.20
N LYS A 280 -20.38 8.67 9.90
CA LYS A 280 -20.29 7.39 9.21
C LYS A 280 -18.87 6.77 9.28
N LEU A 281 -17.82 7.58 9.09
CA LEU A 281 -16.43 7.14 9.24
C LEU A 281 -16.15 6.63 10.66
N ASN A 282 -16.63 7.32 11.69
CA ASN A 282 -16.45 6.91 13.08
C ASN A 282 -17.20 5.60 13.38
N GLU A 283 -18.45 5.47 12.93
CA GLU A 283 -19.20 4.22 13.04
C GLU A 283 -18.47 3.05 12.36
N LEU A 284 -17.83 3.28 11.21
CA LEU A 284 -17.01 2.28 10.52
C LEU A 284 -15.76 1.90 11.36
N LYS A 285 -15.06 2.89 11.94
CA LYS A 285 -13.90 2.66 12.81
C LYS A 285 -14.29 1.88 14.08
N ASP A 286 -15.41 2.23 14.69
CA ASP A 286 -15.92 1.55 15.89
C ASP A 286 -16.29 0.09 15.60
N ASN A 287 -16.98 -0.16 14.48
CA ASN A 287 -17.31 -1.51 14.03
C ASN A 287 -16.07 -2.35 13.73
N ASN A 288 -15.05 -1.76 13.10
CA ASN A 288 -13.79 -2.45 12.84
C ASN A 288 -13.00 -2.70 14.14
N SER A 289 -13.03 -1.77 15.09
CA SER A 289 -12.39 -1.95 16.39
C SER A 289 -13.10 -3.03 17.21
N ALA A 290 -14.42 -3.12 17.16
CA ALA A 290 -15.18 -4.19 17.77
C ALA A 290 -14.93 -5.55 17.10
N SER A 291 -14.70 -5.56 15.78
CA SER A 291 -14.37 -6.77 15.03
C SER A 291 -12.88 -7.17 15.14
N SER A 292 -11.98 -6.25 15.49
CA SER A 292 -10.56 -6.52 15.72
C SER A 292 -10.25 -6.97 17.15
N GLN A 293 -11.16 -6.78 18.10
CA GLN A 293 -11.11 -7.40 19.43
C GLN A 293 -11.59 -8.85 19.46
N GLY A 294 -12.13 -9.36 18.34
CA GLY A 294 -12.36 -10.77 18.09
C GLY A 294 -12.09 -11.02 16.61
N GLU A 295 -11.20 -11.96 16.27
CA GLU A 295 -11.11 -12.48 14.90
C GLU A 295 -12.53 -12.67 14.38
N ALA A 296 -12.86 -12.09 13.20
CA ALA A 296 -14.20 -12.23 12.65
C ALA A 296 -14.51 -13.71 12.53
N ILE A 297 -15.35 -14.15 13.42
CA ILE A 297 -15.74 -15.53 13.54
C ILE A 297 -16.51 -15.89 12.27
N TYR A 298 -16.06 -16.90 11.57
CA TYR A 298 -16.86 -17.59 10.56
C TYR A 298 -17.00 -19.05 11.02
N PHE A 299 -18.08 -19.31 11.77
CA PHE A 299 -18.31 -20.62 12.32
C PHE A 299 -19.70 -21.14 11.94
N PRO A 300 -19.77 -22.00 10.92
CA PRO A 300 -21.05 -22.62 10.52
C PRO A 300 -21.54 -23.56 11.62
N ILE A 301 -22.71 -23.28 12.16
CA ILE A 301 -23.39 -24.15 13.13
C ILE A 301 -24.15 -25.25 12.38
N ASN A 302 -24.92 -24.85 11.35
CA ASN A 302 -25.67 -25.75 10.47
C ASN A 302 -25.81 -25.12 9.08
N ASP A 303 -26.58 -25.74 8.18
CA ASP A 303 -26.75 -25.29 6.79
C ASP A 303 -27.43 -23.91 6.66
N LYS A 304 -28.06 -23.41 7.73
CA LYS A 304 -28.83 -22.15 7.74
C LYS A 304 -28.22 -21.08 8.63
N VAL A 305 -27.37 -21.46 9.58
CA VAL A 305 -26.87 -20.55 10.62
C VAL A 305 -25.34 -20.57 10.63
N VAL A 306 -24.76 -19.38 10.47
CA VAL A 306 -23.32 -19.14 10.58
C VAL A 306 -23.09 -18.04 11.59
N TYR A 307 -22.32 -18.31 12.64
CA TYR A 307 -21.93 -17.31 13.62
C TYR A 307 -20.77 -16.45 13.13
N ARG A 308 -20.91 -15.15 13.29
CA ARG A 308 -19.94 -14.15 12.87
C ARG A 308 -19.34 -13.36 14.04
N SER A 309 -19.90 -13.54 15.24
CA SER A 309 -19.44 -12.90 16.48
C SER A 309 -19.60 -13.81 17.68
N LEU A 310 -18.84 -13.55 18.76
CA LEU A 310 -19.00 -14.26 20.03
C LEU A 310 -20.35 -14.01 20.71
N SER A 311 -21.00 -12.91 20.38
CA SER A 311 -22.33 -12.57 20.94
C SER A 311 -23.46 -13.42 20.37
N GLU A 312 -23.25 -14.10 19.26
CA GLU A 312 -24.24 -14.99 18.64
C GLU A 312 -24.33 -16.38 19.29
N PHE A 313 -23.37 -16.71 20.15
CA PHE A 313 -23.41 -17.98 20.90
C PHE A 313 -24.49 -17.93 21.97
N HIS A 314 -25.41 -18.88 21.92
CA HIS A 314 -26.52 -19.01 22.86
C HIS A 314 -26.10 -19.73 24.16
N ASN A 315 -25.06 -20.58 24.08
CA ASN A 315 -24.53 -21.34 25.20
C ASN A 315 -23.14 -20.83 25.58
N ILE A 316 -22.96 -20.43 26.85
CA ILE A 316 -21.70 -19.88 27.37
C ILE A 316 -20.55 -20.90 27.33
N GLU A 317 -20.87 -22.20 27.51
CA GLU A 317 -19.87 -23.28 27.42
C GLU A 317 -19.39 -23.46 25.98
N SER A 318 -20.29 -23.38 25.00
CA SER A 318 -19.97 -23.40 23.58
C SER A 318 -19.07 -22.23 23.17
N ARG A 319 -19.36 -21.05 23.69
CA ARG A 319 -18.53 -19.87 23.47
C ARG A 319 -17.11 -20.05 24.04
N THR A 320 -16.99 -20.50 25.28
CA THR A 320 -15.70 -20.77 25.93
C THR A 320 -14.92 -21.87 25.17
N LEU A 321 -15.60 -22.92 24.72
CA LEU A 321 -14.99 -23.98 23.94
C LEU A 321 -14.54 -23.47 22.56
N PHE A 322 -15.29 -22.54 21.97
CA PHE A 322 -14.91 -21.91 20.72
C PHE A 322 -13.65 -21.05 20.87
N GLU A 323 -13.55 -20.23 21.93
CA GLU A 323 -12.36 -19.43 22.23
C GLU A 323 -11.12 -20.33 22.42
N ARG A 324 -11.27 -21.46 23.13
CA ARG A 324 -10.19 -22.47 23.28
C ARG A 324 -9.83 -23.11 21.94
N MET A 325 -10.81 -23.41 21.09
CA MET A 325 -10.60 -23.96 19.75
C MET A 325 -9.80 -22.98 18.87
N GLN A 326 -10.08 -21.67 18.94
CA GLN A 326 -9.32 -20.65 18.22
C GLN A 326 -7.86 -20.57 18.70
N ALA A 327 -7.63 -20.63 20.01
CA ALA A 327 -6.28 -20.63 20.57
C ALA A 327 -5.47 -21.85 20.08
N LEU A 328 -6.07 -23.05 20.14
CA LEU A 328 -5.44 -24.27 19.63
C LEU A 328 -5.17 -24.21 18.12
N LYS A 329 -6.08 -23.61 17.36
CA LYS A 329 -5.89 -23.42 15.91
C LYS A 329 -4.68 -22.52 15.62
N ALA A 330 -4.53 -21.41 16.34
CA ALA A 330 -3.38 -20.51 16.19
C ALA A 330 -2.05 -21.21 16.56
N GLU A 331 -2.06 -22.13 17.54
CA GLU A 331 -0.90 -22.93 17.89
C GLU A 331 -0.54 -23.92 16.76
N VAL A 332 -1.54 -24.63 16.23
CA VAL A 332 -1.37 -25.55 15.08
C VAL A 332 -0.82 -24.84 13.86
N ASP A 333 -1.31 -23.62 13.55
CA ASP A 333 -0.82 -22.83 12.43
C ASP A 333 0.67 -22.44 12.60
N LYS A 334 1.12 -22.13 13.83
CA LYS A 334 2.54 -21.89 14.14
C LYS A 334 3.39 -23.17 13.98
N GLU A 335 2.89 -24.31 14.43
CA GLU A 335 3.60 -25.59 14.29
C GLU A 335 3.72 -26.03 12.83
N ILE A 336 2.68 -25.80 12.01
CA ILE A 336 2.72 -26.03 10.56
C ILE A 336 3.80 -25.15 9.91
N HIS A 337 3.84 -23.88 10.28
CA HIS A 337 4.87 -22.97 9.76
C HIS A 337 6.29 -23.46 10.15
N HIS A 338 6.49 -23.84 11.41
CA HIS A 338 7.76 -24.35 11.88
C HIS A 338 8.17 -25.65 11.16
N LEU A 339 7.22 -26.56 10.95
CA LEU A 339 7.43 -27.79 10.18
C LEU A 339 7.89 -27.48 8.74
N ASP A 340 7.32 -26.46 8.10
CA ASP A 340 7.73 -26.08 6.76
C ASP A 340 9.17 -25.50 6.71
N LEU A 341 9.61 -24.82 7.76
CA LEU A 341 11.01 -24.40 7.91
C LEU A 341 11.95 -25.60 8.05
N ILE A 342 11.61 -26.57 8.92
CA ILE A 342 12.38 -27.81 9.09
C ILE A 342 12.46 -28.59 7.77
N ARG A 343 11.38 -28.68 7.01
CA ARG A 343 11.34 -29.32 5.69
C ARG A 343 12.21 -28.63 4.66
N LYS A 344 12.33 -27.29 4.72
CA LYS A 344 13.27 -26.54 3.86
C LYS A 344 14.71 -26.86 4.23
N GLU A 345 15.05 -26.90 5.52
CA GLU A 345 16.38 -27.26 6.01
C GLU A 345 16.74 -28.70 5.66
N TYR A 346 15.84 -29.64 5.84
CA TYR A 346 15.99 -31.05 5.49
C TYR A 346 16.42 -31.25 4.02
N ARG A 347 15.82 -30.50 3.09
CA ARG A 347 16.17 -30.57 1.66
C ARG A 347 17.58 -30.10 1.36
N ASN A 348 18.18 -29.26 2.20
CA ASN A 348 19.48 -28.63 1.98
C ASN A 348 20.59 -29.29 2.82
N THR A 349 20.30 -30.34 3.60
CA THR A 349 21.28 -31.01 4.50
C THR A 349 21.50 -32.47 4.10
N SER A 350 22.59 -33.05 4.65
CA SER A 350 22.95 -34.47 4.47
C SER A 350 23.62 -35.02 5.74
N GLY A 351 23.74 -36.35 5.83
CA GLY A 351 24.39 -37.02 6.94
C GLY A 351 23.55 -37.06 8.21
N SER A 352 24.17 -36.96 9.38
CA SER A 352 23.51 -37.09 10.68
C SER A 352 22.47 -36.01 10.96
N THR A 353 22.67 -34.77 10.45
CA THR A 353 21.73 -33.69 10.55
C THR A 353 20.46 -33.97 9.75
N HIS A 354 20.58 -34.56 8.57
CA HIS A 354 19.46 -34.99 7.74
C HIS A 354 18.57 -36.01 8.44
N GLN A 355 19.19 -37.03 9.10
CA GLN A 355 18.44 -38.02 9.84
C GLN A 355 17.68 -37.41 11.04
N ARG A 356 18.33 -36.52 11.81
CA ARG A 356 17.66 -35.82 12.92
C ARG A 356 16.48 -34.99 12.46
N LEU A 357 16.64 -34.24 11.38
CA LEU A 357 15.54 -33.42 10.81
C LEU A 357 14.40 -34.31 10.29
N ALA A 358 14.69 -35.52 9.79
CA ALA A 358 13.65 -36.47 9.40
C ALA A 358 12.81 -36.93 10.60
N ASP A 359 13.45 -37.21 11.74
CA ASP A 359 12.77 -37.61 12.98
C ASP A 359 11.93 -36.44 13.54
N ASP A 360 12.48 -35.20 13.53
CA ASP A 360 11.79 -34.00 13.95
C ASP A 360 10.53 -33.76 13.07
N ILE A 361 10.63 -33.92 11.73
CA ILE A 361 9.50 -33.81 10.80
C ILE A 361 8.38 -34.76 11.17
N GLN A 362 8.73 -36.06 11.43
CA GLN A 362 7.73 -37.05 11.78
C GLN A 362 7.03 -36.73 13.12
N ASP A 363 7.77 -36.23 14.09
CA ASP A 363 7.21 -35.85 15.39
C ASP A 363 6.26 -34.66 15.28
N TYR A 364 6.66 -33.59 14.54
CA TYR A 364 5.77 -32.45 14.28
C TYR A 364 4.53 -32.85 13.49
N GLU A 365 4.65 -33.69 12.46
CA GLU A 365 3.50 -34.20 11.70
C GLU A 365 2.51 -34.95 12.60
N ARG A 366 2.99 -35.78 13.53
CA ARG A 366 2.17 -36.51 14.47
C ARG A 366 1.46 -35.61 15.47
N ILE A 367 2.15 -34.57 15.98
CA ILE A 367 1.56 -33.58 16.89
C ILE A 367 0.46 -32.80 16.17
N ILE A 368 0.77 -32.23 14.99
CA ILE A 368 -0.18 -31.46 14.17
C ILE A 368 -1.41 -32.29 13.82
N GLN A 369 -1.24 -33.56 13.43
CA GLN A 369 -2.35 -34.45 13.11
C GLN A 369 -3.27 -34.70 14.31
N ARG A 370 -2.71 -34.89 15.51
CA ARG A 370 -3.49 -35.05 16.74
C ARG A 370 -4.28 -33.80 17.08
N GLN A 371 -3.64 -32.65 17.05
CA GLN A 371 -4.28 -31.36 17.34
C GLN A 371 -5.37 -31.02 16.33
N GLN A 372 -5.16 -31.29 15.03
CA GLN A 372 -6.19 -31.16 14.01
C GLN A 372 -7.40 -32.07 14.24
N ALA A 373 -7.19 -33.25 14.75
CA ALA A 373 -8.28 -34.16 15.16
C ALA A 373 -9.05 -33.59 16.36
N GLU A 374 -8.34 -33.01 17.34
CA GLU A 374 -8.95 -32.32 18.48
C GLU A 374 -9.81 -31.14 18.05
N LEU A 375 -9.30 -30.29 17.15
CA LEU A 375 -10.07 -29.17 16.58
C LEU A 375 -11.39 -29.61 15.94
N LYS A 376 -11.38 -30.75 15.22
CA LYS A 376 -12.60 -31.32 14.62
C LYS A 376 -13.62 -31.74 15.67
N VAL A 377 -13.14 -32.35 16.76
CA VAL A 377 -14.00 -32.80 17.90
C VAL A 377 -14.62 -31.60 18.59
N MET A 378 -13.81 -30.57 18.91
CA MET A 378 -14.30 -29.33 19.52
C MET A 378 -15.35 -28.65 18.64
N ALA A 379 -15.09 -28.50 17.35
CA ALA A 379 -16.04 -27.91 16.40
C ALA A 379 -17.38 -28.68 16.35
N LYS A 380 -17.35 -30.01 16.43
CA LYS A 380 -18.56 -30.84 16.47
C LYS A 380 -19.33 -30.66 17.79
N GLN A 381 -18.64 -30.61 18.92
CA GLN A 381 -19.25 -30.35 20.23
C GLN A 381 -19.96 -29.03 20.28
N ILE A 382 -19.32 -27.95 19.80
CA ILE A 382 -19.89 -26.61 19.73
C ILE A 382 -21.16 -26.62 18.89
N ARG A 383 -21.11 -27.16 17.66
CA ARG A 383 -22.28 -27.23 16.77
C ARG A 383 -23.45 -27.99 17.41
N ASN A 384 -23.19 -29.11 18.07
CA ASN A 384 -24.24 -29.87 18.72
C ASN A 384 -24.90 -29.09 19.85
N ALA A 385 -24.09 -28.44 20.70
CA ALA A 385 -24.60 -27.66 21.82
C ALA A 385 -25.40 -26.44 21.37
N GLU A 386 -24.91 -25.72 20.35
CA GLU A 386 -25.61 -24.56 19.79
C GLU A 386 -26.91 -24.98 19.07
N ASN A 387 -26.93 -26.06 18.30
CA ASN A 387 -28.16 -26.57 17.69
C ASN A 387 -29.21 -27.00 18.74
N GLN A 388 -28.78 -27.50 19.92
CA GLN A 388 -29.67 -27.81 21.03
C GLN A 388 -30.21 -26.53 21.71
N ALA A 389 -29.39 -25.48 21.81
CA ALA A 389 -29.79 -24.22 22.44
C ALA A 389 -30.73 -23.36 21.56
N MET A 390 -30.75 -23.61 20.25
CA MET A 390 -31.65 -22.94 19.29
C MET A 390 -33.01 -23.61 19.13
N ASN A 391 -33.16 -24.87 19.58
CA ASN A 391 -34.43 -25.62 19.57
C ASN A 391 -35.16 -25.51 20.91
#